data_5080538b18f5a5771d76e2e8c5f36afd
#
_entry.id   5080538b18f5a5771d76e2e8c5f36afd
#
_cell.length_a   1.000
_cell.length_b   1.000
_cell.length_c   1.000
_cell.angle_alpha   90.00
_cell.angle_beta   90.00
_cell.angle_gamma   90.00
#
_symmetry.space_group_name_H-M   'P 1'
#
loop_
_entity.id
_entity.type
_entity.pdbx_description
1 polymer ?
#
loop_
_entity_poly.entity_id
_entity_poly.type
_entity_poly.pdbx_seq_one_letter_code
_entity_poly.pdbx_strand_id
1 'polypeptide(L)'
;ATPTQTLERLHKGAPQRVATVDRVLDKVENAVDFCSARYVMRAAVAGGVPCVPSALAGVPTAMRARRRVVDDMGPLAVFIDMGLSASVKDHTIARRGAAALALVRLLSATRPVELWTFTAQTVDHRSDTPSNAISAIRLETAPLDLARAAWLLCAPEAFRRAGFASSSALAGLPKNFDVNWLFDDHKRHNSALPSLLAKAFGDSDRLVIPALFTGGETQFNDDATAIAWVQSMIEQHSGLLEAA
;
A
#
# COMPACT_ATOMS: atom_id res chain seq x y z
N ALA A 1 -23.75 3.19 -7.56
CA ALA A 1 -23.96 3.87 -6.29
C ALA A 1 -24.26 5.36 -6.53
N THR A 2 -25.15 5.96 -5.76
CA THR A 2 -25.41 7.40 -5.77
C THR A 2 -24.26 8.17 -5.11
N PRO A 3 -24.13 9.51 -5.27
CA PRO A 3 -23.14 10.31 -4.53
C PRO A 3 -23.21 10.10 -3.02
N THR A 4 -24.44 10.03 -2.46
CA THR A 4 -24.66 9.78 -1.03
C THR A 4 -24.12 8.41 -0.60
N GLN A 5 -24.37 7.36 -1.37
CA GLN A 5 -23.81 6.02 -1.11
C GLN A 5 -22.28 6.01 -1.23
N THR A 6 -21.70 6.81 -2.11
CA THR A 6 -20.24 6.95 -2.23
C THR A 6 -19.64 7.58 -0.99
N LEU A 7 -20.25 8.66 -0.48
CA LEU A 7 -19.84 9.31 0.77
C LEU A 7 -19.98 8.35 1.98
N GLU A 8 -21.09 7.62 2.05
CA GLU A 8 -21.30 6.63 3.10
C GLU A 8 -20.20 5.54 3.09
N ARG A 9 -19.84 5.05 1.90
CA ARG A 9 -18.77 4.06 1.76
C ARG A 9 -17.36 4.64 2.03
N LEU A 10 -17.14 5.91 1.76
CA LEU A 10 -15.92 6.59 2.18
C LEU A 10 -15.74 6.60 3.70
N HIS A 11 -16.85 6.71 4.45
CA HIS A 11 -16.84 6.70 5.91
C HIS A 11 -16.88 5.28 6.51
N LYS A 12 -17.76 4.41 6.00
CA LYS A 12 -18.00 3.07 6.57
C LYS A 12 -17.24 1.94 5.88
N GLY A 13 -16.62 2.22 4.73
CA GLY A 13 -15.94 1.21 3.93
C GLY A 13 -16.89 0.23 3.23
N ALA A 14 -16.35 -0.96 2.93
CA ALA A 14 -17.09 -2.07 2.31
C ALA A 14 -16.93 -3.36 3.15
N PRO A 15 -17.64 -3.50 4.28
CA PRO A 15 -17.52 -4.67 5.15
C PRO A 15 -17.74 -6.00 4.43
N GLN A 16 -18.62 -6.03 3.42
CA GLN A 16 -18.88 -7.21 2.59
C GLN A 16 -17.66 -7.68 1.78
N ARG A 17 -16.64 -6.81 1.56
CA ARG A 17 -15.40 -7.17 0.87
C ARG A 17 -14.30 -7.61 1.82
N VAL A 18 -14.44 -7.37 3.12
CA VAL A 18 -13.45 -7.72 4.15
C VAL A 18 -13.19 -9.22 4.14
N ALA A 19 -14.22 -10.06 4.08
CA ALA A 19 -14.05 -11.51 4.03
C ALA A 19 -13.22 -12.01 2.82
N THR A 20 -13.29 -11.31 1.68
CA THR A 20 -12.45 -11.64 0.52
C THR A 20 -11.00 -11.23 0.76
N VAL A 21 -10.81 -10.07 1.39
CA VAL A 21 -9.47 -9.59 1.76
C VAL A 21 -8.83 -10.51 2.78
N ASP A 22 -9.54 -10.85 3.87
CA ASP A 22 -9.05 -11.74 4.92
C ASP A 22 -8.65 -13.09 4.36
N ARG A 23 -9.46 -13.68 3.48
CA ARG A 23 -9.13 -14.96 2.85
C ARG A 23 -7.82 -14.91 2.05
N VAL A 24 -7.56 -13.83 1.33
CA VAL A 24 -6.30 -13.67 0.58
C VAL A 24 -5.15 -13.38 1.54
N LEU A 25 -5.38 -12.55 2.56
CA LEU A 25 -4.42 -12.28 3.63
C LEU A 25 -3.94 -13.57 4.29
N ASP A 26 -4.86 -14.40 4.77
CA ASP A 26 -4.53 -15.67 5.44
C ASP A 26 -3.70 -16.58 4.53
N LYS A 27 -4.05 -16.67 3.25
CA LYS A 27 -3.29 -17.47 2.28
C LYS A 27 -1.88 -16.93 2.04
N VAL A 28 -1.74 -15.61 1.93
CA VAL A 28 -0.43 -14.97 1.74
C VAL A 28 0.41 -15.14 2.99
N GLU A 29 -0.12 -14.89 4.18
CA GLU A 29 0.59 -15.04 5.46
C GLU A 29 1.07 -16.47 5.69
N ASN A 30 0.29 -17.48 5.26
CA ASN A 30 0.68 -18.89 5.35
C ASN A 30 1.68 -19.33 4.28
N ALA A 31 1.72 -18.65 3.13
CA ALA A 31 2.57 -19.02 2.00
C ALA A 31 3.92 -18.28 1.99
N VAL A 32 3.96 -17.09 2.59
CA VAL A 32 5.18 -16.27 2.67
C VAL A 32 5.82 -16.46 4.03
N ASP A 33 6.94 -17.18 4.05
CA ASP A 33 7.79 -17.24 5.25
C ASP A 33 8.49 -15.89 5.43
N PHE A 34 7.72 -14.93 5.93
CA PHE A 34 8.21 -13.60 6.18
C PHE A 34 8.95 -13.61 7.51
N CYS A 35 10.28 -13.51 7.45
CA CYS A 35 11.13 -13.45 8.62
C CYS A 35 10.72 -12.25 9.49
N SER A 36 9.82 -12.50 10.42
CA SER A 36 9.29 -11.51 11.33
C SER A 36 10.42 -10.93 12.18
N ALA A 37 10.44 -9.62 12.27
CA ALA A 37 11.15 -8.81 13.25
C ALA A 37 12.46 -9.41 13.82
N ARG A 38 13.57 -8.84 13.41
CA ARG A 38 14.86 -9.12 14.02
C ARG A 38 14.81 -8.80 15.52
N TYR A 39 15.07 -9.79 16.35
CA TYR A 39 15.14 -9.61 17.78
C TYR A 39 16.58 -9.65 18.25
N VAL A 40 16.95 -8.74 19.11
CA VAL A 40 18.22 -8.76 19.82
C VAL A 40 18.00 -8.96 21.31
N MET A 41 18.91 -9.69 21.93
CA MET A 41 18.94 -9.82 23.38
C MET A 41 19.67 -8.61 23.98
N ARG A 42 18.94 -7.75 24.69
CA ARG A 42 19.53 -6.60 25.39
C ARG A 42 19.51 -6.80 26.89
N ALA A 43 20.51 -6.24 27.56
CA ALA A 43 20.53 -6.17 29.01
C ALA A 43 19.35 -5.36 29.53
N ALA A 44 18.65 -5.86 30.53
CA ALA A 44 17.44 -5.27 31.10
C ALA A 44 17.34 -5.55 32.60
N VAL A 45 16.54 -4.75 33.29
CA VAL A 45 16.24 -4.98 34.71
C VAL A 45 15.33 -6.18 34.90
N ALA A 46 14.46 -6.46 33.91
CA ALA A 46 13.59 -7.63 33.86
C ALA A 46 13.65 -8.28 32.48
N GLY A 47 13.62 -9.60 32.40
CA GLY A 47 13.70 -10.35 31.13
C GLY A 47 13.57 -11.85 31.35
N GLY A 48 13.50 -12.60 30.24
CA GLY A 48 13.32 -14.06 30.28
C GLY A 48 14.61 -14.87 30.55
N VAL A 49 15.80 -14.27 30.37
CA VAL A 49 17.07 -14.98 30.49
C VAL A 49 17.99 -14.23 31.47
N PRO A 50 18.40 -14.85 32.61
CA PRO A 50 19.35 -14.25 33.51
C PRO A 50 20.77 -14.26 32.94
N CYS A 51 21.51 -13.18 33.16
CA CYS A 51 22.94 -13.10 32.92
C CYS A 51 23.67 -13.32 34.26
N VAL A 52 24.07 -14.56 34.54
CA VAL A 52 24.66 -14.95 35.81
C VAL A 52 25.88 -14.09 36.17
N PRO A 53 26.86 -13.83 35.30
CA PRO A 53 27.99 -12.97 35.65
C PRO A 53 27.57 -11.55 36.08
N SER A 54 26.59 -10.97 35.38
CA SER A 54 26.09 -9.63 35.71
C SER A 54 25.32 -9.62 37.04
N ALA A 55 24.56 -10.68 37.33
CA ALA A 55 23.85 -10.84 38.59
C ALA A 55 24.83 -10.97 39.78
N LEU A 56 25.86 -11.77 39.62
CA LEU A 56 26.93 -11.94 40.65
C LEU A 56 27.72 -10.65 40.87
N ALA A 57 27.87 -9.83 39.82
CA ALA A 57 28.53 -8.53 39.91
C ALA A 57 27.62 -7.41 40.45
N GLY A 58 26.36 -7.74 40.82
CA GLY A 58 25.41 -6.75 41.35
C GLY A 58 24.92 -5.74 40.31
N VAL A 59 25.04 -6.03 39.02
CA VAL A 59 24.59 -5.13 37.95
C VAL A 59 23.06 -5.11 37.89
N PRO A 60 22.38 -3.93 38.01
CA PRO A 60 20.92 -3.87 38.00
C PRO A 60 20.27 -4.45 36.73
N THR A 61 20.98 -4.44 35.59
CA THR A 61 20.52 -4.98 34.30
C THR A 61 21.01 -6.43 34.07
N ALA A 62 20.93 -7.25 35.11
CA ALA A 62 21.40 -8.64 35.07
C ALA A 62 20.49 -9.61 34.28
N MET A 63 19.38 -9.13 33.76
CA MET A 63 18.51 -9.92 32.89
C MET A 63 18.73 -9.59 31.42
N ARG A 64 18.39 -10.52 30.56
CA ARG A 64 18.32 -10.28 29.11
C ARG A 64 16.87 -10.36 28.66
N ALA A 65 16.41 -9.31 28.04
CA ALA A 65 15.10 -9.24 27.42
C ALA A 65 15.24 -9.27 25.89
N ARG A 66 14.37 -10.05 25.27
CA ARG A 66 14.23 -10.05 23.81
C ARG A 66 13.56 -8.74 23.41
N ARG A 67 14.30 -7.86 22.76
CA ARG A 67 13.74 -6.63 22.19
C ARG A 67 13.69 -6.74 20.67
N ARG A 68 12.57 -6.33 20.11
CA ARG A 68 12.45 -6.12 18.68
C ARG A 68 13.42 -5.01 18.29
N VAL A 69 14.26 -5.27 17.30
CA VAL A 69 15.02 -4.19 16.66
C VAL A 69 14.01 -3.48 15.77
N VAL A 70 13.63 -2.27 16.20
CA VAL A 70 13.03 -1.32 15.28
C VAL A 70 14.22 -0.58 14.72
N ASP A 71 14.60 -0.92 13.51
CA ASP A 71 15.63 -0.16 12.83
C ASP A 71 15.13 1.28 12.71
N ASP A 72 16.03 2.25 12.85
CA ASP A 72 15.75 3.69 12.71
C ASP A 72 15.39 4.06 11.25
N MET A 73 14.90 3.09 10.48
CA MET A 73 14.36 3.34 9.17
C MET A 73 13.09 4.16 9.27
N GLY A 74 13.08 5.29 8.59
CA GLY A 74 11.89 6.11 8.45
C GLY A 74 10.69 5.30 7.91
N PRO A 75 9.49 5.84 7.94
CA PRO A 75 8.31 5.15 7.43
C PRO A 75 8.47 4.83 5.93
N LEU A 76 8.05 3.64 5.53
CA LEU A 76 7.93 3.26 4.12
C LEU A 76 6.60 3.79 3.58
N ALA A 77 6.66 4.65 2.59
CA ALA A 77 5.47 5.12 1.90
C ALA A 77 5.06 4.13 0.80
N VAL A 78 3.89 3.51 0.96
CA VAL A 78 3.31 2.61 -0.05
C VAL A 78 2.22 3.34 -0.81
N PHE A 79 2.45 3.54 -2.09
CA PHE A 79 1.53 4.23 -2.99
C PHE A 79 0.85 3.22 -3.91
N ILE A 80 -0.48 3.15 -3.85
CA ILE A 80 -1.28 2.24 -4.68
C ILE A 80 -2.10 3.05 -5.67
N ASP A 81 -1.78 2.93 -6.96
CA ASP A 81 -2.56 3.56 -8.00
C ASP A 81 -3.93 2.89 -8.12
N MET A 82 -5.00 3.66 -7.91
CA MET A 82 -6.37 3.17 -8.04
C MET A 82 -6.83 3.05 -9.49
N GLY A 83 -6.02 3.49 -10.44
CA GLY A 83 -6.33 3.46 -11.85
C GLY A 83 -6.66 2.06 -12.35
N LEU A 84 -7.77 1.93 -13.08
CA LEU A 84 -8.29 0.66 -13.59
C LEU A 84 -8.76 0.80 -15.03
N SER A 85 -8.33 -0.12 -15.90
CA SER A 85 -8.94 -0.25 -17.22
C SER A 85 -10.40 -0.71 -17.11
N ALA A 86 -11.25 -0.23 -18.01
CA ALA A 86 -12.69 -0.55 -18.00
C ALA A 86 -12.99 -2.03 -18.18
N SER A 87 -12.08 -2.78 -18.83
CA SER A 87 -12.21 -4.22 -19.13
C SER A 87 -11.85 -5.12 -17.95
N VAL A 88 -11.18 -4.60 -16.92
CA VAL A 88 -10.74 -5.41 -15.77
C VAL A 88 -11.94 -5.87 -14.95
N LYS A 89 -11.99 -7.16 -14.66
CA LYS A 89 -13.08 -7.80 -13.96
C LYS A 89 -13.04 -7.49 -12.44
N ASP A 90 -14.21 -7.39 -11.82
CA ASP A 90 -14.36 -7.06 -10.39
C ASP A 90 -13.57 -8.00 -9.47
N HIS A 91 -13.57 -9.31 -9.74
CA HIS A 91 -12.84 -10.27 -8.93
C HIS A 91 -11.31 -10.11 -9.02
N THR A 92 -10.79 -9.68 -10.18
CA THR A 92 -9.36 -9.38 -10.38
C THR A 92 -8.96 -8.14 -9.60
N ILE A 93 -9.81 -7.10 -9.62
CA ILE A 93 -9.62 -5.89 -8.82
C ILE A 93 -9.62 -6.23 -7.33
N ALA A 94 -10.58 -7.03 -6.89
CA ALA A 94 -10.68 -7.45 -5.50
C ALA A 94 -9.44 -8.23 -5.02
N ARG A 95 -8.91 -9.15 -5.84
CA ARG A 95 -7.69 -9.89 -5.51
C ARG A 95 -6.46 -9.00 -5.48
N ARG A 96 -6.30 -8.10 -6.47
CA ARG A 96 -5.20 -7.14 -6.46
C ARG A 96 -5.21 -6.31 -5.19
N GLY A 97 -6.36 -5.75 -4.83
CA GLY A 97 -6.50 -4.95 -3.61
C GLY A 97 -6.18 -5.76 -2.36
N ALA A 98 -6.66 -7.00 -2.28
CA ALA A 98 -6.37 -7.90 -1.17
C ALA A 98 -4.87 -8.26 -1.11
N ALA A 99 -4.23 -8.55 -2.24
CA ALA A 99 -2.79 -8.81 -2.30
C ALA A 99 -1.96 -7.58 -1.88
N ALA A 100 -2.36 -6.39 -2.31
CA ALA A 100 -1.71 -5.15 -1.90
C ALA A 100 -1.85 -4.89 -0.39
N LEU A 101 -3.03 -5.15 0.20
CA LEU A 101 -3.23 -5.05 1.65
C LEU A 101 -2.43 -6.10 2.42
N ALA A 102 -2.32 -7.32 1.89
CA ALA A 102 -1.47 -8.36 2.46
C ALA A 102 0.00 -7.91 2.50
N LEU A 103 0.50 -7.37 1.39
CA LEU A 103 1.84 -6.82 1.31
C LEU A 103 2.05 -5.70 2.33
N VAL A 104 1.13 -4.74 2.44
CA VAL A 104 1.18 -3.65 3.44
C VAL A 104 1.24 -4.20 4.86
N ARG A 105 0.43 -5.22 5.17
CA ARG A 105 0.41 -5.85 6.49
C ARG A 105 1.72 -6.54 6.82
N LEU A 106 2.30 -7.29 5.88
CA LEU A 106 3.61 -7.92 6.03
C LEU A 106 4.71 -6.87 6.24
N LEU A 107 4.73 -5.82 5.42
CA LEU A 107 5.69 -4.72 5.55
C LEU A 107 5.55 -3.99 6.89
N SER A 108 4.32 -3.77 7.36
CA SER A 108 4.05 -3.15 8.66
C SER A 108 4.54 -3.97 9.85
N ALA A 109 4.81 -5.27 9.66
CA ALA A 109 5.42 -6.11 10.67
C ALA A 109 6.91 -5.80 10.87
N THR A 110 7.59 -5.19 9.91
CA THR A 110 9.03 -4.87 9.94
C THR A 110 9.32 -3.42 10.23
N ARG A 111 8.61 -2.48 9.62
CA ARG A 111 8.82 -1.04 9.77
C ARG A 111 7.48 -0.28 9.73
N PRO A 112 7.43 0.98 10.20
CA PRO A 112 6.24 1.82 10.02
C PRO A 112 5.91 1.99 8.54
N VAL A 113 4.63 1.82 8.17
CA VAL A 113 4.16 1.98 6.79
C VAL A 113 3.14 3.11 6.72
N GLU A 114 3.31 3.99 5.76
CA GLU A 114 2.31 4.96 5.35
C GLU A 114 1.63 4.47 4.07
N LEU A 115 0.33 4.23 4.14
CA LEU A 115 -0.44 3.74 3.00
C LEU A 115 -1.17 4.90 2.31
N TRP A 116 -0.92 5.03 1.01
CA TRP A 116 -1.56 6.01 0.15
C TRP A 116 -2.25 5.33 -1.03
N THR A 117 -3.47 5.72 -1.29
CA THR A 117 -4.11 5.43 -2.57
C THR A 117 -4.10 6.70 -3.40
N PHE A 118 -3.84 6.58 -4.69
CA PHE A 118 -3.75 7.74 -5.55
C PHE A 118 -4.31 7.47 -6.94
N THR A 119 -4.56 8.55 -7.67
CA THR A 119 -4.79 8.56 -9.11
C THR A 119 -3.87 9.58 -9.74
N ALA A 120 -3.24 9.21 -10.82
CA ALA A 120 -2.40 10.10 -11.61
C ALA A 120 -3.06 10.33 -12.98
N GLN A 121 -3.17 11.59 -13.39
CA GLN A 121 -3.95 11.99 -14.55
C GLN A 121 -3.25 13.13 -15.30
N THR A 122 -3.49 13.22 -16.59
CA THR A 122 -3.11 14.38 -17.39
C THR A 122 -4.30 15.36 -17.43
N VAL A 123 -4.01 16.58 -17.09
CA VAL A 123 -4.93 17.70 -17.18
C VAL A 123 -4.71 18.39 -18.51
N ASP A 124 -5.81 18.68 -19.21
CA ASP A 124 -5.78 19.41 -20.47
C ASP A 124 -4.83 18.78 -21.50
N HIS A 125 -5.06 17.50 -21.78
CA HIS A 125 -4.25 16.71 -22.72
C HIS A 125 -4.24 17.26 -24.16
N ARG A 126 -5.16 18.20 -24.46
CA ARG A 126 -5.23 18.88 -25.77
C ARG A 126 -4.43 20.17 -25.80
N SER A 127 -3.88 20.59 -24.67
CA SER A 127 -3.01 21.76 -24.60
C SER A 127 -1.61 21.43 -25.09
N ASP A 128 -0.92 22.41 -25.67
CA ASP A 128 0.50 22.31 -26.03
C ASP A 128 1.39 22.09 -24.80
N THR A 129 0.87 22.39 -23.60
CA THR A 129 1.57 22.18 -22.33
C THR A 129 0.68 21.42 -21.33
N PRO A 130 0.49 20.09 -21.52
CA PRO A 130 -0.34 19.30 -20.63
C PRO A 130 0.28 19.27 -19.22
N SER A 131 -0.57 19.45 -18.21
CA SER A 131 -0.18 19.36 -16.81
C SER A 131 -0.54 17.99 -16.24
N ASN A 132 0.29 17.45 -15.35
CA ASN A 132 0.00 16.22 -14.64
C ASN A 132 -0.53 16.54 -13.25
N ALA A 133 -1.59 15.85 -12.84
CA ALA A 133 -2.18 15.96 -11.52
C ALA A 133 -2.16 14.62 -10.79
N ILE A 134 -1.82 14.67 -9.51
CA ILE A 134 -1.91 13.52 -8.61
C ILE A 134 -2.91 13.87 -7.52
N SER A 135 -3.92 13.02 -7.37
CA SER A 135 -4.84 13.06 -6.22
C SER A 135 -4.57 11.86 -5.34
N ALA A 136 -4.24 12.07 -4.08
CA ALA A 136 -3.89 10.99 -3.15
C ALA A 136 -4.72 11.07 -1.87
N ILE A 137 -5.06 9.90 -1.34
CA ILE A 137 -5.78 9.71 -0.07
C ILE A 137 -4.89 8.88 0.84
N ARG A 138 -4.52 9.42 2.00
CA ARG A 138 -3.84 8.66 3.03
C ARG A 138 -4.82 7.78 3.79
N LEU A 139 -4.42 6.54 4.01
CA LEU A 139 -5.13 5.58 4.85
C LEU A 139 -4.39 5.39 6.17
N GLU A 140 -5.13 5.38 7.26
CA GLU A 140 -4.57 5.03 8.57
C GLU A 140 -4.16 3.55 8.57
N THR A 141 -2.94 3.28 9.04
CA THR A 141 -2.37 1.93 9.10
C THR A 141 -2.22 1.40 10.52
N ALA A 142 -2.43 2.25 11.53
CA ALA A 142 -2.29 1.89 12.94
C ALA A 142 -3.42 2.50 13.82
N PRO A 143 -4.59 1.86 13.96
CA PRO A 143 -4.99 0.59 13.33
C PRO A 143 -5.41 0.76 11.87
N LEU A 144 -5.19 -0.27 11.05
CA LEU A 144 -5.70 -0.28 9.68
C LEU A 144 -7.21 -0.47 9.68
N ASP A 145 -7.95 0.52 9.14
CA ASP A 145 -9.38 0.35 8.84
C ASP A 145 -9.55 -0.50 7.58
N LEU A 146 -9.63 -1.81 7.81
CA LEU A 146 -9.72 -2.79 6.73
C LEU A 146 -10.95 -2.60 5.85
N ALA A 147 -12.08 -2.14 6.41
CA ALA A 147 -13.31 -1.93 5.64
C ALA A 147 -13.17 -0.76 4.65
N ARG A 148 -12.54 0.35 5.06
CA ARG A 148 -12.24 1.49 4.19
C ARG A 148 -11.18 1.13 3.14
N ALA A 149 -10.11 0.47 3.56
CA ALA A 149 -9.06 0.00 2.66
C ALA A 149 -9.61 -0.98 1.62
N ALA A 150 -10.43 -1.95 2.03
CA ALA A 150 -11.10 -2.89 1.13
C ALA A 150 -12.02 -2.18 0.13
N TRP A 151 -12.72 -1.12 0.53
CA TRP A 151 -13.51 -0.35 -0.43
C TRP A 151 -12.63 0.37 -1.44
N LEU A 152 -11.62 1.10 -0.97
CA LEU A 152 -10.76 1.91 -1.85
C LEU A 152 -9.93 1.07 -2.81
N LEU A 153 -9.47 -0.10 -2.38
CA LEU A 153 -8.53 -0.91 -3.16
C LEU A 153 -9.18 -2.09 -3.89
N CYS A 154 -10.34 -2.58 -3.41
CA CYS A 154 -10.97 -3.78 -3.95
C CYS A 154 -12.30 -3.50 -4.67
N ALA A 155 -12.74 -2.23 -4.76
CA ALA A 155 -14.01 -1.89 -5.37
C ALA A 155 -13.82 -1.00 -6.61
N PRO A 156 -14.27 -1.41 -7.80
CA PRO A 156 -14.11 -0.62 -9.02
C PRO A 156 -14.83 0.73 -8.95
N GLU A 157 -15.92 0.81 -8.17
CA GLU A 157 -16.62 2.05 -7.95
C GLU A 157 -15.82 3.07 -7.13
N ALA A 158 -14.85 2.65 -6.33
CA ALA A 158 -14.00 3.57 -5.57
C ALA A 158 -13.18 4.45 -6.51
N PHE A 159 -12.51 3.85 -7.49
CA PHE A 159 -11.78 4.60 -8.50
C PHE A 159 -12.70 5.50 -9.32
N ARG A 160 -13.78 4.94 -9.88
CA ARG A 160 -14.68 5.67 -10.78
C ARG A 160 -15.43 6.82 -10.12
N ARG A 161 -15.56 6.83 -8.80
CA ARG A 161 -16.29 7.85 -8.05
C ARG A 161 -15.40 8.68 -7.16
N ALA A 162 -14.65 8.08 -6.23
CA ALA A 162 -13.77 8.83 -5.36
C ALA A 162 -12.57 9.38 -6.13
N GLY A 163 -11.95 8.59 -7.01
CA GLY A 163 -10.85 9.01 -7.85
C GLY A 163 -11.23 10.19 -8.76
N PHE A 164 -12.32 10.07 -9.50
CA PHE A 164 -12.79 11.18 -10.36
C PHE A 164 -13.29 12.39 -9.58
N ALA A 165 -13.99 12.18 -8.45
CA ALA A 165 -14.46 13.27 -7.63
C ALA A 165 -13.29 14.05 -7.00
N SER A 166 -12.26 13.37 -6.51
CA SER A 166 -11.07 14.01 -5.95
C SER A 166 -10.32 14.83 -7.01
N SER A 167 -10.19 14.30 -8.21
CA SER A 167 -9.58 15.02 -9.33
C SER A 167 -10.37 16.26 -9.75
N SER A 168 -11.70 16.17 -9.76
CA SER A 168 -12.58 17.29 -10.08
C SER A 168 -12.61 18.36 -8.98
N ALA A 169 -12.30 17.98 -7.74
CA ALA A 169 -12.27 18.87 -6.59
C ALA A 169 -10.94 19.63 -6.43
N LEU A 170 -9.91 19.29 -7.20
CA LEU A 170 -8.63 20.02 -7.17
C LEU A 170 -8.84 21.47 -7.57
N ALA A 171 -8.48 22.39 -6.68
CA ALA A 171 -8.64 23.80 -6.90
C ALA A 171 -7.85 24.28 -8.12
N GLY A 172 -8.50 25.11 -8.97
CA GLY A 172 -7.88 25.72 -10.16
C GLY A 172 -7.94 24.88 -11.43
N LEU A 173 -8.57 23.71 -11.42
CA LEU A 173 -8.78 22.95 -12.64
C LEU A 173 -9.90 23.56 -13.51
N PRO A 174 -9.77 23.54 -14.85
CA PRO A 174 -10.80 24.02 -15.75
C PRO A 174 -12.11 23.27 -15.59
N LYS A 175 -13.25 23.93 -15.78
CA LYS A 175 -14.60 23.31 -15.67
C LYS A 175 -14.83 22.14 -16.63
N ASN A 176 -14.07 22.09 -17.74
CA ASN A 176 -14.13 21.03 -18.75
C ASN A 176 -12.97 20.05 -18.62
N PHE A 177 -12.62 19.75 -17.40
CA PHE A 177 -11.56 18.81 -17.06
C PHE A 177 -11.85 17.44 -17.66
N ASP A 178 -11.10 17.06 -18.67
CA ASP A 178 -11.14 15.74 -19.24
C ASP A 178 -10.14 14.88 -18.47
N VAL A 179 -10.68 13.99 -17.66
CA VAL A 179 -9.88 13.08 -16.82
C VAL A 179 -9.39 11.95 -17.69
N ASN A 180 -8.18 12.08 -18.17
CA ASN A 180 -7.53 11.03 -18.91
C ASN A 180 -6.35 10.42 -18.13
N TRP A 181 -5.94 9.22 -18.53
CA TRP A 181 -4.70 8.63 -18.05
C TRP A 181 -3.53 9.59 -18.29
N LEU A 182 -2.46 9.51 -17.47
CA LEU A 182 -1.23 10.28 -17.70
C LEU A 182 -0.70 10.09 -19.13
N PHE A 183 -0.89 8.90 -19.68
CA PHE A 183 -0.52 8.53 -21.03
C PHE A 183 -1.46 7.46 -21.55
N ASP A 184 -1.68 7.41 -22.85
CA ASP A 184 -2.43 6.34 -23.54
C ASP A 184 -1.72 4.97 -23.42
N ASP A 185 -0.41 4.99 -23.14
CA ASP A 185 0.41 3.79 -22.94
C ASP A 185 0.68 3.56 -21.43
N HIS A 186 0.22 2.41 -20.94
CA HIS A 186 0.42 1.99 -19.55
C HIS A 186 1.89 1.87 -19.13
N LYS A 187 2.82 1.55 -20.06
CA LYS A 187 4.25 1.49 -19.75
C LYS A 187 4.80 2.88 -19.45
N ARG A 188 4.44 3.87 -20.26
CA ARG A 188 4.81 5.28 -20.01
C ARG A 188 4.18 5.79 -18.72
N HIS A 189 2.91 5.44 -18.46
CA HIS A 189 2.25 5.79 -17.22
C HIS A 189 3.06 5.27 -16.03
N ASN A 190 3.30 3.97 -15.98
CA ASN A 190 4.01 3.35 -14.85
C ASN A 190 5.45 3.85 -14.70
N SER A 191 6.17 4.11 -15.79
CA SER A 191 7.54 4.64 -15.73
C SER A 191 7.63 6.08 -15.24
N ALA A 192 6.59 6.87 -15.41
CA ALA A 192 6.56 8.26 -14.97
C ALA A 192 6.18 8.42 -13.48
N LEU A 193 5.46 7.44 -12.91
CA LEU A 193 4.94 7.53 -11.54
C LEU A 193 6.00 7.79 -10.47
N PRO A 194 7.16 7.11 -10.44
CA PRO A 194 8.16 7.36 -9.41
C PRO A 194 8.63 8.81 -9.38
N SER A 195 8.90 9.40 -10.55
CA SER A 195 9.33 10.79 -10.66
C SER A 195 8.24 11.78 -10.24
N LEU A 196 7.00 11.53 -10.63
CA LEU A 196 5.86 12.38 -10.26
C LEU A 196 5.57 12.33 -8.77
N LEU A 197 5.64 11.14 -8.17
CA LEU A 197 5.46 10.96 -6.74
C LEU A 197 6.62 11.59 -5.95
N ALA A 198 7.86 11.49 -6.44
CA ALA A 198 9.00 12.17 -5.83
C ALA A 198 8.80 13.68 -5.81
N LYS A 199 8.35 14.24 -6.91
CA LYS A 199 8.05 15.69 -7.00
C LYS A 199 6.93 16.14 -6.06
N ALA A 200 5.91 15.29 -5.87
CA ALA A 200 4.74 15.63 -5.05
C ALA A 200 4.95 15.40 -3.55
N PHE A 201 5.69 14.36 -3.16
CA PHE A 201 5.81 13.88 -1.78
C PHE A 201 7.26 13.86 -1.24
N GLY A 202 8.23 14.37 -2.00
CA GLY A 202 9.64 14.37 -1.63
C GLY A 202 10.33 13.02 -1.86
N ASP A 203 11.62 12.94 -1.50
CA ASP A 203 12.46 11.75 -1.65
C ASP A 203 12.46 10.91 -0.37
N SER A 204 11.37 10.20 -0.11
CA SER A 204 11.29 9.18 0.93
C SER A 204 11.37 7.79 0.32
N ASP A 205 11.71 6.79 1.13
CA ASP A 205 11.57 5.38 0.74
C ASP A 205 10.14 5.10 0.33
N ARG A 206 9.96 4.57 -0.86
CA ARG A 206 8.62 4.34 -1.39
C ARG A 206 8.51 3.04 -2.17
N LEU A 207 7.35 2.45 -2.08
CA LEU A 207 6.90 1.35 -2.89
C LEU A 207 5.71 1.82 -3.71
N VAL A 208 5.77 1.65 -5.03
CA VAL A 208 4.69 2.06 -5.93
C VAL A 208 4.05 0.83 -6.54
N ILE A 209 2.75 0.64 -6.28
CA ILE A 209 1.95 -0.40 -6.91
C ILE A 209 1.17 0.26 -8.07
N PRO A 210 1.51 -0.07 -9.32
CA PRO A 210 0.98 0.65 -10.47
C PRO A 210 -0.50 0.32 -10.73
N ALA A 211 -1.13 1.12 -11.59
CA ALA A 211 -2.50 0.90 -12.08
C ALA A 211 -2.69 -0.48 -12.72
N LEU A 212 -3.90 -1.00 -12.66
CA LEU A 212 -4.25 -2.28 -13.29
C LEU A 212 -4.83 -2.04 -14.69
N PHE A 213 -4.02 -2.28 -15.71
CA PHE A 213 -4.40 -2.19 -17.11
C PHE A 213 -4.75 -3.56 -17.70
N THR A 214 -5.44 -3.55 -18.83
CA THR A 214 -5.69 -4.76 -19.65
C THR A 214 -4.36 -5.43 -19.99
N GLY A 215 -4.24 -6.73 -19.74
CA GLY A 215 -3.01 -7.50 -19.91
C GLY A 215 -2.15 -7.68 -18.65
N GLY A 216 -2.26 -6.77 -17.67
CA GLY A 216 -1.66 -6.97 -16.32
C GLY A 216 -2.52 -7.82 -15.38
N GLU A 217 -3.69 -8.22 -15.85
CA GLU A 217 -4.69 -8.97 -15.07
C GLU A 217 -4.24 -10.38 -14.70
N THR A 218 -3.34 -10.96 -15.49
CA THR A 218 -2.85 -12.34 -15.31
C THR A 218 -2.21 -12.58 -13.93
N GLN A 219 -1.64 -11.54 -13.34
CA GLN A 219 -1.05 -11.58 -12.00
C GLN A 219 -2.08 -11.75 -10.88
N PHE A 220 -3.38 -11.57 -11.18
CA PHE A 220 -4.47 -11.63 -10.20
C PHE A 220 -5.64 -12.48 -10.67
N ASN A 221 -5.40 -13.42 -11.59
CA ASN A 221 -6.45 -14.31 -12.11
C ASN A 221 -6.97 -15.26 -11.04
N ASP A 222 -6.10 -15.73 -10.17
CA ASP A 222 -6.43 -16.59 -9.04
C ASP A 222 -5.61 -16.22 -7.79
N ASP A 223 -5.85 -16.91 -6.70
CA ASP A 223 -5.19 -16.63 -5.44
C ASP A 223 -3.68 -17.01 -5.50
N ALA A 224 -3.32 -18.04 -6.27
CA ALA A 224 -1.92 -18.47 -6.39
C ALA A 224 -1.07 -17.43 -7.11
N THR A 225 -1.56 -16.86 -8.21
CA THR A 225 -0.88 -15.78 -8.92
C THR A 225 -0.80 -14.50 -8.09
N ALA A 226 -1.81 -14.20 -7.29
CA ALA A 226 -1.78 -13.06 -6.36
C ALA A 226 -0.73 -13.24 -5.26
N ILE A 227 -0.59 -14.45 -4.70
CA ILE A 227 0.45 -14.80 -3.72
C ILE A 227 1.84 -14.68 -4.34
N ALA A 228 2.04 -15.25 -5.54
CA ALA A 228 3.31 -15.16 -6.26
C ALA A 228 3.71 -13.72 -6.54
N TRP A 229 2.73 -12.85 -6.84
CA TRP A 229 2.97 -11.42 -7.00
C TRP A 229 3.45 -10.77 -5.69
N VAL A 230 2.84 -11.07 -4.55
CA VAL A 230 3.29 -10.55 -3.24
C VAL A 230 4.71 -11.01 -2.94
N GLN A 231 5.03 -12.28 -3.16
CA GLN A 231 6.38 -12.83 -2.99
C GLN A 231 7.40 -12.09 -3.86
N SER A 232 7.10 -11.92 -5.14
CA SER A 232 7.94 -11.16 -6.08
C SER A 232 8.17 -9.71 -5.63
N MET A 233 7.15 -9.05 -5.10
CA MET A 233 7.27 -7.68 -4.58
C MET A 233 8.18 -7.62 -3.35
N ILE A 234 8.10 -8.59 -2.46
CA ILE A 234 8.98 -8.70 -1.29
C ILE A 234 10.42 -8.93 -1.74
N GLU A 235 10.66 -9.87 -2.67
CA GLU A 235 11.99 -10.18 -3.20
C GLU A 235 12.62 -8.98 -3.89
N GLN A 236 11.87 -8.28 -4.76
CA GLN A 236 12.36 -7.10 -5.48
C GLN A 236 12.69 -5.92 -4.55
N HIS A 237 12.03 -5.86 -3.42
CA HIS A 237 12.20 -4.78 -2.45
C HIS A 237 12.84 -5.23 -1.14
N SER A 238 13.48 -6.42 -1.12
CA SER A 238 14.19 -6.93 0.07
C SER A 238 15.24 -5.93 0.57
N GLY A 239 15.93 -5.23 -0.31
CA GLY A 239 16.84 -4.14 0.07
C GLY A 239 16.19 -2.99 0.86
N LEU A 240 14.91 -2.73 0.68
CA LEU A 240 14.15 -1.76 1.51
C LEU A 240 13.79 -2.33 2.89
N LEU A 241 13.92 -3.65 3.07
CA LEU A 241 13.62 -4.37 4.30
C LEU A 241 14.88 -4.72 5.10
N GLU A 242 16.02 -4.82 4.41
CA GLU A 242 17.30 -5.24 4.96
C GLU A 242 18.30 -4.08 5.17
N ALA A 243 18.00 -2.89 4.62
CA ALA A 243 18.87 -1.73 4.72
C ALA A 243 18.87 -1.20 6.16
N ALA A 244 19.74 -1.77 6.97
CA ALA A 244 20.50 -1.17 8.07
C ALA A 244 21.43 -2.20 8.70
#